data_fc4825bab71a4fed06ecdb38c5bb39a9
#
_entry.id   fc4825bab71a4fed06ecdb38c5bb39a9
#
_cell.length_a   1.000
_cell.length_b   1.000
_cell.length_c   1.000
_cell.angle_alpha   90.00
_cell.angle_beta   90.00
_cell.angle_gamma   90.00
#
_symmetry.space_group_name_H-M   'P 1'
#
loop_
_entity.id
_entity.type
_entity.pdbx_description
1 polymer ?
#
loop_
_entity_poly.entity_id
_entity_poly.type
_entity_poly.pdbx_seq_one_letter_code
_entity_poly.pdbx_strand_id
1 'polypeptide(L)'
;HHASSAASDVYKRQPIEQAGKYKDHGFKNLHIVDLDGALTGEPINIDIIKDIVVKFEIKIEIGGGVRNFETILKYINAGVDKVILGSAAIKDRNFLEEACKKFPNQIALGLDAKDGHLVISGWTEDSDKLTTEYLKKVNDYGISRIIYTDINRDGTKQSPNFQETQKIAEISNCPVIVSGGVSSINDIKKAKELNNKNIEGIIVG
;
A
#
# COMPACT_ATOMS: atom_id res chain seq x y z
N HIS A 1 31.68 18.16 7.82
CA HIS A 1 30.26 18.39 8.23
C HIS A 1 29.35 18.96 7.15
N HIS A 2 29.87 19.71 6.19
CA HIS A 2 29.03 20.29 5.12
C HIS A 2 28.65 19.33 3.98
N ALA A 3 29.41 18.26 3.76
CA ALA A 3 29.10 17.28 2.70
C ALA A 3 27.87 16.40 3.04
N SER A 4 27.57 16.17 4.34
CA SER A 4 26.43 15.34 4.76
C SER A 4 25.08 16.07 4.61
N SER A 5 25.04 17.41 4.74
CA SER A 5 23.81 18.18 4.59
C SER A 5 23.35 18.27 3.13
N ALA A 6 24.29 18.51 2.20
CA ALA A 6 23.96 18.57 0.77
C ALA A 6 23.46 17.21 0.22
N ALA A 7 24.07 16.10 0.63
CA ALA A 7 23.60 14.77 0.25
C ALA A 7 22.21 14.46 0.84
N SER A 8 21.95 14.83 2.08
CA SER A 8 20.65 14.72 2.73
C SER A 8 19.57 15.54 2.02
N ASP A 9 19.91 16.76 1.59
CA ASP A 9 18.98 17.64 0.88
C ASP A 9 18.64 17.12 -0.53
N VAL A 10 19.61 16.55 -1.23
CA VAL A 10 19.37 15.88 -2.53
C VAL A 10 18.45 14.67 -2.36
N TYR A 11 18.72 13.83 -1.35
CA TYR A 11 17.93 12.65 -1.05
C TYR A 11 16.46 12.99 -0.73
N LYS A 12 16.21 14.06 0.02
CA LYS A 12 14.87 14.56 0.33
C LYS A 12 14.14 15.17 -0.87
N ARG A 13 14.86 15.76 -1.81
CA ARG A 13 14.25 16.40 -2.99
C ARG A 13 13.69 15.41 -3.99
N GLN A 14 14.33 14.27 -4.20
CA GLN A 14 13.91 13.31 -5.22
C GLN A 14 12.47 12.81 -5.07
N PRO A 15 11.99 12.37 -3.89
CA PRO A 15 10.60 11.95 -3.71
C PRO A 15 9.59 13.08 -3.96
N ILE A 16 9.90 14.30 -3.53
CA ILE A 16 9.05 15.47 -3.72
C ILE A 16 8.94 15.83 -5.21
N GLU A 17 10.07 15.84 -5.94
CA GLU A 17 10.08 16.08 -7.37
C GLU A 17 9.31 15.02 -8.15
N GLN A 18 9.45 13.74 -7.75
CA GLN A 18 8.73 12.65 -8.37
C GLN A 18 7.22 12.76 -8.12
N ALA A 19 6.79 13.10 -6.90
CA ALA A 19 5.39 13.37 -6.58
C ALA A 19 4.83 14.53 -7.43
N GLY A 20 5.61 15.60 -7.64
CA GLY A 20 5.26 16.71 -8.53
C GLY A 20 5.02 16.24 -9.96
N LYS A 21 5.91 15.41 -10.51
CA LYS A 21 5.75 14.85 -11.86
C LYS A 21 4.45 14.05 -12.00
N TYR A 22 4.11 13.20 -11.01
CA TYR A 22 2.84 12.48 -11.02
C TYR A 22 1.65 13.43 -10.97
N LYS A 23 1.68 14.47 -10.13
CA LYS A 23 0.64 15.49 -10.07
C LYS A 23 0.46 16.21 -11.39
N ASP A 24 1.55 16.63 -12.04
CA ASP A 24 1.55 17.33 -13.34
C ASP A 24 0.97 16.47 -14.46
N HIS A 25 1.13 15.13 -14.37
CA HIS A 25 0.50 14.18 -15.28
C HIS A 25 -0.96 13.85 -14.91
N GLY A 26 -1.54 14.52 -13.91
CA GLY A 26 -2.95 14.40 -13.54
C GLY A 26 -3.27 13.25 -12.58
N PHE A 27 -2.28 12.59 -12.01
CA PHE A 27 -2.53 11.59 -10.96
C PHE A 27 -3.07 12.27 -9.70
N LYS A 28 -4.07 11.63 -9.09
CA LYS A 28 -4.76 12.13 -7.89
C LYS A 28 -4.41 11.35 -6.64
N ASN A 29 -3.82 10.18 -6.79
CA ASN A 29 -3.46 9.28 -5.70
C ASN A 29 -2.01 8.85 -5.87
N LEU A 30 -1.28 8.79 -4.76
CA LEU A 30 0.06 8.22 -4.67
C LEU A 30 0.06 7.06 -3.69
N HIS A 31 0.67 5.95 -4.12
CA HIS A 31 1.04 4.86 -3.24
C HIS A 31 2.51 5.03 -2.85
N ILE A 32 2.79 5.09 -1.55
CA ILE A 32 4.14 5.29 -1.01
C ILE A 32 4.48 4.14 -0.07
N VAL A 33 5.71 3.67 -0.16
CA VAL A 33 6.27 2.72 0.81
C VAL A 33 7.47 3.37 1.50
N ASP A 34 7.38 3.54 2.83
CA ASP A 34 8.51 3.95 3.65
C ASP A 34 9.42 2.75 3.90
N LEU A 35 10.41 2.56 3.03
CA LEU A 35 11.33 1.43 3.10
C LEU A 35 12.19 1.46 4.35
N ASP A 36 12.62 2.65 4.80
CA ASP A 36 13.36 2.81 6.05
C ASP A 36 12.46 2.49 7.25
N GLY A 37 11.19 2.92 7.18
CA GLY A 37 10.16 2.55 8.14
C GLY A 37 9.90 1.04 8.19
N ALA A 38 9.93 0.37 7.04
CA ALA A 38 9.77 -1.08 6.98
C ALA A 38 10.88 -1.82 7.75
N LEU A 39 12.11 -1.32 7.70
CA LEU A 39 13.26 -1.87 8.42
C LEU A 39 13.21 -1.54 9.92
N THR A 40 12.99 -0.27 10.26
CA THR A 40 13.09 0.22 11.65
C THR A 40 11.82 0.03 12.48
N GLY A 41 10.65 0.03 11.83
CA GLY A 41 9.34 0.08 12.49
C GLY A 41 8.90 1.49 12.88
N GLU A 42 9.67 2.52 12.51
CA GLU A 42 9.39 3.93 12.80
C GLU A 42 9.18 4.73 11.51
N PRO A 43 8.33 5.78 11.49
CA PRO A 43 8.05 6.57 10.30
C PRO A 43 9.19 7.54 9.98
N ILE A 44 10.28 7.02 9.42
CA ILE A 44 11.52 7.78 9.21
C ILE A 44 11.34 8.93 8.22
N ASN A 45 10.53 8.73 7.17
CA ASN A 45 10.38 9.69 6.08
C ASN A 45 9.14 10.59 6.23
N ILE A 46 8.62 10.73 7.45
CA ILE A 46 7.36 11.45 7.71
C ILE A 46 7.39 12.92 7.27
N ASP A 47 8.52 13.60 7.42
CA ASP A 47 8.64 15.01 7.03
C ASP A 47 8.57 15.19 5.51
N ILE A 48 9.17 14.27 4.74
CA ILE A 48 9.06 14.26 3.27
C ILE A 48 7.61 14.04 2.85
N ILE A 49 6.89 13.16 3.54
CA ILE A 49 5.48 12.86 3.27
C ILE A 49 4.61 14.07 3.55
N LYS A 50 4.82 14.79 4.66
CA LYS A 50 4.16 16.07 4.96
C LYS A 50 4.38 17.10 3.87
N ASP A 51 5.62 17.24 3.41
CA ASP A 51 5.96 18.20 2.36
C ASP A 51 5.22 17.88 1.05
N ILE A 52 5.11 16.58 0.70
CA ILE A 52 4.36 16.14 -0.49
C ILE A 52 2.87 16.47 -0.34
N VAL A 53 2.25 16.12 0.81
CA VAL A 53 0.84 16.40 1.08
C VAL A 53 0.53 17.90 0.94
N VAL A 54 1.31 18.74 1.64
CA VAL A 54 1.09 20.18 1.66
C VAL A 54 1.29 20.81 0.28
N LYS A 55 2.33 20.35 -0.44
CA LYS A 55 2.73 20.98 -1.71
C LYS A 55 1.80 20.64 -2.87
N PHE A 56 1.28 19.41 -2.93
CA PHE A 56 0.63 18.92 -4.14
C PHE A 56 -0.87 18.64 -4.00
N GLU A 57 -1.42 18.67 -2.79
CA GLU A 57 -2.83 18.34 -2.53
C GLU A 57 -3.25 17.01 -3.19
N ILE A 58 -2.37 16.02 -3.12
CA ILE A 58 -2.57 14.68 -3.68
C ILE A 58 -2.90 13.71 -2.55
N LYS A 59 -3.82 12.79 -2.79
CA LYS A 59 -4.15 11.75 -1.81
C LYS A 59 -3.01 10.75 -1.71
N ILE A 60 -2.60 10.44 -0.48
CA ILE A 60 -1.51 9.51 -0.22
C ILE A 60 -2.04 8.31 0.56
N GLU A 61 -1.73 7.12 0.07
CA GLU A 61 -1.76 5.90 0.87
C GLU A 61 -0.32 5.46 1.15
N ILE A 62 -0.02 5.16 2.41
CA ILE A 62 1.34 4.83 2.84
C ILE A 62 1.41 3.52 3.59
N GLY A 63 2.40 2.70 3.23
CA GLY A 63 2.82 1.52 3.96
C GLY A 63 4.30 1.57 4.33
N GLY A 64 4.77 0.51 4.99
CA GLY A 64 6.17 0.37 5.42
C GLY A 64 6.32 0.50 6.93
N GLY A 65 6.46 -0.64 7.62
CA GLY A 65 6.80 -0.70 9.03
C GLY A 65 5.75 -0.26 10.05
N VAL A 66 4.50 -0.08 9.63
CA VAL A 66 3.41 0.32 10.54
C VAL A 66 3.02 -0.85 11.45
N ARG A 67 3.36 -0.74 12.74
CA ARG A 67 3.24 -1.83 13.72
C ARG A 67 2.45 -1.45 14.97
N ASN A 68 2.06 -0.20 15.12
CA ASN A 68 1.35 0.30 16.30
C ASN A 68 0.45 1.50 15.97
N PHE A 69 -0.45 1.84 16.89
CA PHE A 69 -1.40 2.96 16.72
C PHE A 69 -0.72 4.33 16.68
N GLU A 70 0.41 4.49 17.35
CA GLU A 70 1.16 5.75 17.36
C GLU A 70 1.69 6.09 15.96
N THR A 71 2.25 5.10 15.26
CA THR A 71 2.72 5.26 13.88
C THR A 71 1.55 5.57 12.94
N ILE A 72 0.40 4.90 13.09
CA ILE A 72 -0.81 5.22 12.32
C ILE A 72 -1.20 6.68 12.53
N LEU A 73 -1.28 7.12 13.79
CA LEU A 73 -1.67 8.49 14.13
C LEU A 73 -0.68 9.53 13.59
N LYS A 74 0.63 9.25 13.63
CA LYS A 74 1.66 10.12 13.05
C LYS A 74 1.41 10.36 11.56
N TYR A 75 1.14 9.31 10.76
CA TYR A 75 0.85 9.45 9.33
C TYR A 75 -0.47 10.18 9.06
N ILE A 76 -1.53 9.88 9.83
CA ILE A 76 -2.82 10.58 9.68
C ILE A 76 -2.65 12.07 9.99
N ASN A 77 -1.94 12.43 11.06
CA ASN A 77 -1.63 13.82 11.42
C ASN A 77 -0.72 14.52 10.40
N ALA A 78 0.04 13.75 9.62
CA ALA A 78 0.81 14.26 8.49
C ALA A 78 -0.06 14.56 7.25
N GLY A 79 -1.36 14.23 7.28
CA GLY A 79 -2.30 14.44 6.19
C GLY A 79 -2.41 13.28 5.20
N VAL A 80 -1.95 12.09 5.55
CA VAL A 80 -2.09 10.90 4.73
C VAL A 80 -3.55 10.44 4.72
N ASP A 81 -4.06 10.08 3.54
CA ASP A 81 -5.44 9.64 3.34
C ASP A 81 -5.68 8.22 3.89
N LYS A 82 -4.72 7.32 3.65
CA LYS A 82 -4.81 5.93 4.15
C LYS A 82 -3.46 5.41 4.63
N VAL A 83 -3.51 4.63 5.69
CA VAL A 83 -2.36 3.89 6.23
C VAL A 83 -2.53 2.41 5.92
N ILE A 84 -1.53 1.81 5.31
CA ILE A 84 -1.53 0.43 4.86
C ILE A 84 -0.91 -0.45 5.95
N LEU A 85 -1.68 -1.41 6.43
CA LEU A 85 -1.22 -2.44 7.35
C LEU A 85 -0.99 -3.74 6.57
N GLY A 86 0.22 -4.23 6.57
CA GLY A 86 0.61 -5.51 5.97
C GLY A 86 0.89 -6.57 7.04
N SER A 87 2.15 -6.94 7.21
CA SER A 87 2.60 -8.02 8.11
C SER A 87 2.08 -7.92 9.55
N ALA A 88 1.97 -6.70 10.09
CA ALA A 88 1.45 -6.51 11.44
C ALA A 88 -0.01 -6.96 11.55
N ALA A 89 -0.84 -6.64 10.57
CA ALA A 89 -2.23 -7.07 10.50
C ALA A 89 -2.37 -8.60 10.34
N ILE A 90 -1.50 -9.20 9.54
CA ILE A 90 -1.50 -10.65 9.30
C ILE A 90 -1.07 -11.43 10.56
N LYS A 91 -0.12 -10.87 11.33
CA LYS A 91 0.38 -11.44 12.58
C LYS A 91 -0.62 -11.26 13.73
N ASP A 92 -1.28 -10.10 13.81
CA ASP A 92 -2.24 -9.75 14.85
C ASP A 92 -3.54 -9.17 14.25
N ARG A 93 -4.57 -10.01 14.18
CA ARG A 93 -5.90 -9.60 13.69
C ARG A 93 -6.63 -8.65 14.64
N ASN A 94 -6.37 -8.74 15.93
CA ASN A 94 -6.99 -7.83 16.92
C ASN A 94 -6.45 -6.42 16.71
N PHE A 95 -5.15 -6.27 16.46
CA PHE A 95 -4.56 -4.98 16.08
C PHE A 95 -5.23 -4.39 14.84
N LEU A 96 -5.46 -5.20 13.79
CA LEU A 96 -6.15 -4.74 12.58
C LEU A 96 -7.59 -4.28 12.89
N GLU A 97 -8.35 -5.07 13.63
CA GLU A 97 -9.74 -4.75 13.99
C GLU A 97 -9.83 -3.45 14.79
N GLU A 98 -8.99 -3.30 15.82
CA GLU A 98 -8.93 -2.09 16.64
C GLU A 98 -8.46 -0.88 15.82
N ALA A 99 -7.50 -1.04 14.90
CA ALA A 99 -7.06 0.03 14.01
C ALA A 99 -8.22 0.52 13.12
N CYS A 100 -8.98 -0.39 12.52
CA CYS A 100 -10.14 -0.03 11.71
C CYS A 100 -11.23 0.69 12.52
N LYS A 101 -11.48 0.25 13.76
CA LYS A 101 -12.43 0.93 14.67
C LYS A 101 -11.96 2.33 15.08
N LYS A 102 -10.67 2.47 15.35
CA LYS A 102 -10.07 3.73 15.85
C LYS A 102 -9.87 4.76 14.75
N PHE A 103 -9.59 4.31 13.53
CA PHE A 103 -9.31 5.14 12.36
C PHE A 103 -10.24 4.75 11.18
N PRO A 104 -11.55 5.00 11.30
CA PRO A 104 -12.53 4.56 10.31
C PRO A 104 -12.23 5.17 8.92
N ASN A 105 -12.34 4.34 7.88
CA ASN A 105 -12.05 4.69 6.50
C ASN A 105 -10.59 5.08 6.18
N GLN A 106 -9.66 4.96 7.14
CA GLN A 106 -8.25 5.35 6.96
C GLN A 106 -7.29 4.15 6.95
N ILE A 107 -7.77 2.95 7.22
CA ILE A 107 -6.95 1.74 7.22
C ILE A 107 -7.15 0.96 5.93
N ALA A 108 -6.07 0.76 5.19
CA ALA A 108 -5.99 -0.17 4.08
C ALA A 108 -5.24 -1.44 4.49
N LEU A 109 -5.60 -2.58 3.91
CA LEU A 109 -4.93 -3.86 4.16
C LEU A 109 -4.05 -4.23 2.97
N GLY A 110 -2.73 -4.35 3.20
CA GLY A 110 -1.79 -4.88 2.23
C GLY A 110 -1.72 -6.41 2.34
N LEU A 111 -2.04 -7.08 1.25
CA LEU A 111 -1.95 -8.54 1.11
C LEU A 111 -0.92 -8.87 0.04
N ASP A 112 0.30 -9.14 0.47
CA ASP A 112 1.37 -9.63 -0.38
C ASP A 112 1.27 -11.15 -0.44
N ALA A 113 1.17 -11.70 -1.64
CA ALA A 113 0.94 -13.12 -1.83
C ALA A 113 1.88 -13.73 -2.87
N LYS A 114 2.21 -15.00 -2.65
CA LYS A 114 2.93 -15.86 -3.56
C LYS A 114 2.15 -17.15 -3.72
N ASP A 115 1.75 -17.45 -4.95
CA ASP A 115 0.96 -18.65 -5.26
C ASP A 115 -0.30 -18.81 -4.37
N GLY A 116 -0.96 -17.66 -4.07
CA GLY A 116 -2.16 -17.59 -3.24
C GLY A 116 -1.94 -17.65 -1.72
N HIS A 117 -0.70 -17.78 -1.26
CA HIS A 117 -0.33 -17.76 0.16
C HIS A 117 0.22 -16.40 0.56
N LEU A 118 -0.13 -15.95 1.76
CA LEU A 118 0.37 -14.70 2.30
C LEU A 118 1.86 -14.76 2.59
N VAL A 119 2.55 -13.69 2.25
CA VAL A 119 3.96 -13.48 2.58
C VAL A 119 4.08 -12.28 3.51
N ILE A 120 4.95 -12.37 4.49
CA ILE A 120 5.11 -11.36 5.55
C ILE A 120 6.57 -10.93 5.70
N SER A 121 6.80 -9.92 6.54
CA SER A 121 8.16 -9.46 6.90
C SER A 121 8.98 -8.98 5.70
N GLY A 122 8.36 -8.17 4.80
CA GLY A 122 9.04 -7.68 3.61
C GLY A 122 9.41 -8.80 2.62
N TRP A 123 8.52 -9.81 2.50
CA TRP A 123 8.65 -10.96 1.59
C TRP A 123 9.70 -11.99 1.98
N THR A 124 10.18 -11.93 3.23
CA THR A 124 11.22 -12.84 3.72
C THR A 124 10.68 -14.09 4.41
N GLU A 125 9.39 -14.07 4.79
CA GLU A 125 8.74 -15.18 5.48
C GLU A 125 7.49 -15.60 4.71
N ASP A 126 7.49 -16.81 4.15
CA ASP A 126 6.28 -17.45 3.63
C ASP A 126 5.38 -17.83 4.80
N SER A 127 4.08 -17.60 4.65
CA SER A 127 3.10 -18.08 5.62
C SER A 127 2.27 -19.21 5.01
N ASP A 128 1.90 -20.21 5.80
CA ASP A 128 1.00 -21.29 5.37
C ASP A 128 -0.46 -20.82 5.21
N LYS A 129 -0.72 -19.50 5.35
CA LYS A 129 -2.06 -18.94 5.31
C LYS A 129 -2.48 -18.62 3.88
N LEU A 130 -3.54 -19.24 3.42
CA LEU A 130 -4.20 -18.82 2.17
C LEU A 130 -4.76 -17.42 2.31
N THR A 131 -4.49 -16.56 1.32
CA THR A 131 -4.97 -15.17 1.28
C THR A 131 -6.50 -15.10 1.40
N THR A 132 -7.21 -15.99 0.70
CA THR A 132 -8.67 -16.06 0.71
C THR A 132 -9.24 -16.44 2.07
N GLU A 133 -8.59 -17.36 2.79
CA GLU A 133 -9.02 -17.76 4.13
C GLU A 133 -8.77 -16.67 5.17
N TYR A 134 -7.65 -15.97 5.05
CA TYR A 134 -7.36 -14.84 5.91
C TYR A 134 -8.38 -13.71 5.68
N LEU A 135 -8.63 -13.35 4.43
CA LEU A 135 -9.57 -12.29 4.07
C LEU A 135 -10.97 -12.57 4.61
N LYS A 136 -11.48 -13.79 4.48
CA LYS A 136 -12.79 -14.17 5.05
C LYS A 136 -12.90 -13.91 6.57
N LYS A 137 -11.78 -13.99 7.29
CA LYS A 137 -11.76 -13.78 8.75
C LYS A 137 -11.74 -12.31 9.17
N VAL A 138 -11.32 -11.41 8.28
CA VAL A 138 -11.15 -9.98 8.59
C VAL A 138 -12.07 -9.06 7.77
N ASN A 139 -12.90 -9.63 6.92
CA ASN A 139 -13.71 -8.91 5.94
C ASN A 139 -14.67 -7.87 6.56
N ASP A 140 -15.14 -8.14 7.79
CA ASP A 140 -16.11 -7.30 8.50
C ASP A 140 -15.45 -6.29 9.48
N TYR A 141 -14.13 -6.15 9.46
CA TYR A 141 -13.42 -5.27 10.39
C TYR A 141 -13.50 -3.78 10.04
N GLY A 142 -14.08 -3.43 8.87
CA GLY A 142 -14.16 -2.03 8.43
C GLY A 142 -12.91 -1.57 7.66
N ILE A 143 -12.22 -2.49 7.02
CA ILE A 143 -11.10 -2.19 6.12
C ILE A 143 -11.58 -1.29 5.00
N SER A 144 -10.87 -0.19 4.72
CA SER A 144 -11.26 0.79 3.71
C SER A 144 -11.00 0.33 2.28
N ARG A 145 -9.94 -0.45 2.07
CA ARG A 145 -9.57 -1.10 0.80
C ARG A 145 -8.51 -2.17 1.01
N ILE A 146 -8.35 -3.05 0.05
CA ILE A 146 -7.27 -4.03 -0.01
C ILE A 146 -6.31 -3.66 -1.13
N ILE A 147 -5.02 -3.76 -0.87
CA ILE A 147 -3.97 -3.72 -1.90
C ILE A 147 -3.46 -5.14 -2.03
N TYR A 148 -3.76 -5.78 -3.16
CA TYR A 148 -3.31 -7.15 -3.42
C TYR A 148 -2.11 -7.15 -4.33
N THR A 149 -0.96 -7.63 -3.82
CA THR A 149 0.29 -7.73 -4.56
C THR A 149 0.66 -9.19 -4.79
N ASP A 150 0.73 -9.62 -6.06
CA ASP A 150 1.39 -10.87 -6.41
C ASP A 150 2.91 -10.61 -6.50
N ILE A 151 3.67 -11.09 -5.50
CA ILE A 151 5.10 -10.83 -5.42
C ILE A 151 5.92 -11.55 -6.50
N ASN A 152 5.39 -12.62 -7.11
CA ASN A 152 6.02 -13.25 -8.26
C ASN A 152 5.98 -12.35 -9.50
N ARG A 153 5.09 -11.37 -9.52
CA ARG A 153 4.90 -10.42 -10.61
C ARG A 153 5.54 -9.07 -10.34
N ASP A 154 5.67 -8.69 -9.06
CA ASP A 154 6.20 -7.37 -8.71
C ASP A 154 7.63 -7.18 -9.21
N GLY A 155 7.90 -6.01 -9.81
CA GLY A 155 9.17 -5.68 -10.44
C GLY A 155 9.51 -6.45 -11.73
N THR A 156 8.73 -7.46 -12.15
CA THR A 156 9.06 -8.33 -13.32
C THR A 156 8.55 -7.82 -14.65
N LYS A 157 7.62 -6.85 -14.65
CA LYS A 157 6.94 -6.35 -15.86
C LYS A 157 6.25 -7.45 -16.69
N GLN A 158 5.69 -8.47 -16.04
CA GLN A 158 5.04 -9.61 -16.70
C GLN A 158 3.51 -9.54 -16.71
N SER A 159 2.92 -8.37 -16.50
CA SER A 159 1.51 -8.13 -16.22
C SER A 159 1.06 -8.63 -14.84
N PRO A 160 0.09 -7.93 -14.20
CA PRO A 160 -0.48 -8.33 -12.92
C PRO A 160 -1.17 -9.70 -12.98
N ASN A 161 -1.28 -10.34 -11.83
CA ASN A 161 -2.09 -11.54 -11.68
C ASN A 161 -3.58 -11.18 -11.52
N PHE A 162 -4.21 -10.84 -12.63
CA PHE A 162 -5.61 -10.44 -12.65
C PHE A 162 -6.55 -11.55 -12.14
N GLN A 163 -6.21 -12.81 -12.40
CA GLN A 163 -7.05 -13.93 -11.97
C GLN A 163 -7.11 -14.04 -10.45
N GLU A 164 -5.96 -13.95 -9.77
CA GLU A 164 -5.93 -13.97 -8.31
C GLU A 164 -6.54 -12.71 -7.71
N THR A 165 -6.24 -11.54 -8.29
CA THR A 165 -6.85 -10.28 -7.83
C THR A 165 -8.38 -10.32 -7.92
N GLN A 166 -8.93 -10.90 -9.00
CA GLN A 166 -10.37 -11.06 -9.15
C GLN A 166 -10.97 -11.97 -8.09
N LYS A 167 -10.35 -13.10 -7.77
CA LYS A 167 -10.80 -13.98 -6.67
C LYS A 167 -10.86 -13.24 -5.33
N ILE A 168 -9.85 -12.39 -5.05
CA ILE A 168 -9.84 -11.57 -3.83
C ILE A 168 -10.97 -10.55 -3.87
N ALA A 169 -11.20 -9.88 -5.01
CA ALA A 169 -12.25 -8.89 -5.16
C ALA A 169 -13.67 -9.50 -5.05
N GLU A 170 -13.87 -10.74 -5.49
CA GLU A 170 -15.16 -11.45 -5.40
C GLU A 170 -15.56 -11.77 -3.95
N ILE A 171 -14.59 -12.00 -3.07
CA ILE A 171 -14.84 -12.32 -1.65
C ILE A 171 -14.70 -11.11 -0.73
N SER A 172 -14.19 -9.99 -1.23
CA SER A 172 -13.95 -8.78 -0.43
C SER A 172 -15.20 -7.94 -0.24
N ASN A 173 -15.42 -7.45 0.98
CA ASN A 173 -16.46 -6.49 1.31
C ASN A 173 -16.04 -5.03 1.00
N CYS A 174 -14.79 -4.79 0.62
CA CYS A 174 -14.26 -3.47 0.30
C CYS A 174 -13.50 -3.48 -1.03
N PRO A 175 -13.25 -2.30 -1.63
CA PRO A 175 -12.53 -2.20 -2.89
C PRO A 175 -11.14 -2.81 -2.86
N VAL A 176 -10.73 -3.39 -4.01
CA VAL A 176 -9.41 -4.00 -4.19
C VAL A 176 -8.60 -3.21 -5.22
N ILE A 177 -7.34 -2.98 -4.91
CA ILE A 177 -6.34 -2.36 -5.80
C ILE A 177 -5.42 -3.45 -6.32
N VAL A 178 -5.26 -3.50 -7.63
CA VAL A 178 -4.31 -4.39 -8.31
C VAL A 178 -2.89 -3.89 -8.09
N SER A 179 -1.98 -4.74 -7.65
CA SER A 179 -0.56 -4.40 -7.43
C SER A 179 0.37 -5.50 -7.92
N GLY A 180 1.57 -5.08 -8.35
CA GLY A 180 2.61 -5.96 -8.85
C GLY A 180 2.52 -6.28 -10.34
N GLY A 181 3.64 -6.10 -11.06
CA GLY A 181 3.82 -6.56 -12.43
C GLY A 181 3.24 -5.71 -13.56
N VAL A 182 2.66 -4.54 -13.27
CA VAL A 182 2.15 -3.64 -14.32
C VAL A 182 3.27 -3.25 -15.27
N SER A 183 3.06 -3.49 -16.56
CA SER A 183 4.10 -3.33 -17.58
C SER A 183 3.69 -2.45 -18.76
N SER A 184 2.39 -2.28 -18.95
CA SER A 184 1.88 -1.65 -20.17
C SER A 184 0.51 -1.00 -19.97
N ILE A 185 0.14 -0.13 -20.90
CA ILE A 185 -1.22 0.43 -21.01
C ILE A 185 -2.29 -0.67 -21.18
N ASN A 186 -1.92 -1.81 -21.79
CA ASN A 186 -2.84 -2.91 -21.94
C ASN A 186 -3.24 -3.54 -20.58
N ASP A 187 -2.35 -3.52 -19.60
CA ASP A 187 -2.67 -3.98 -18.25
C ASP A 187 -3.71 -3.08 -17.59
N ILE A 188 -3.62 -1.76 -17.81
CA ILE A 188 -4.61 -0.80 -17.32
C ILE A 188 -5.96 -1.02 -18.02
N LYS A 189 -5.97 -1.29 -19.34
CA LYS A 189 -7.19 -1.62 -20.08
C LYS A 189 -7.83 -2.90 -19.56
N LYS A 190 -7.04 -3.96 -19.35
CA LYS A 190 -7.52 -5.21 -18.75
C LYS A 190 -8.10 -5.00 -17.35
N ALA A 191 -7.45 -4.21 -16.51
CA ALA A 191 -7.99 -3.88 -15.18
C ALA A 191 -9.38 -3.23 -15.27
N LYS A 192 -9.60 -2.35 -16.26
CA LYS A 192 -10.89 -1.72 -16.51
C LYS A 192 -11.95 -2.67 -17.06
N GLU A 193 -11.55 -3.67 -17.85
CA GLU A 193 -12.42 -4.67 -18.45
C GLU A 193 -12.86 -5.75 -17.44
N LEU A 194 -12.19 -5.86 -16.31
CA LEU A 194 -12.60 -6.77 -15.24
C LEU A 194 -13.98 -6.33 -14.73
N ASN A 195 -14.98 -7.11 -15.07
CA ASN A 195 -16.38 -6.86 -14.71
C ASN A 195 -16.67 -7.14 -13.23
N ASN A 196 -15.74 -6.72 -12.36
CA ASN A 196 -15.86 -6.85 -10.92
C ASN A 196 -15.92 -5.46 -10.28
N LYS A 197 -17.05 -5.14 -9.68
CA LYS A 197 -17.31 -3.84 -9.06
C LYS A 197 -16.39 -3.48 -7.91
N ASN A 198 -15.71 -4.48 -7.31
CA ASN A 198 -14.81 -4.28 -6.18
C ASN A 198 -13.36 -3.97 -6.60
N ILE A 199 -13.02 -3.97 -7.90
CA ILE A 199 -11.70 -3.52 -8.36
C ILE A 199 -11.76 -2.02 -8.63
N GLU A 200 -11.11 -1.23 -7.76
CA GLU A 200 -11.15 0.24 -7.78
C GLU A 200 -10.02 0.86 -8.58
N GLY A 201 -8.87 0.21 -8.63
CA GLY A 201 -7.69 0.79 -9.24
C GLY A 201 -6.52 -0.18 -9.42
N ILE A 202 -5.43 0.40 -9.90
CA ILE A 202 -4.18 -0.32 -10.18
C ILE A 202 -2.99 0.56 -9.80
N ILE A 203 -1.99 -0.03 -9.15
CA ILE A 203 -0.72 0.65 -8.85
C ILE A 203 0.22 0.47 -10.03
N VAL A 204 0.78 1.59 -10.47
CA VAL A 204 1.78 1.66 -11.54
C VAL A 204 3.05 2.24 -10.94
N GLY A 205 4.14 1.48 -11.01
CA GLY A 205 5.47 1.87 -10.55
C GLY A 205 6.44 2.19 -11.67
#